data_09e996cc62bfb04a0777d63be3f63c95
#
_entry.id   09e996cc62bfb04a0777d63be3f63c95
#
_cell.length_a   1.000
_cell.length_b   1.000
_cell.length_c   1.000
_cell.angle_alpha   90.00
_cell.angle_beta   90.00
_cell.angle_gamma   90.00
#
_symmetry.space_group_name_H-M   'P 1'
#
loop_
_entity.id
_entity.type
_entity.pdbx_description
1 polymer ?
#
loop_
_entity_poly.entity_id
_entity_poly.type
_entity_poly.pdbx_seq_one_letter_code
_entity_poly.pdbx_strand_id
1 'polypeptide(L)'
;MIRKTIITAIIAACAAAFSSGAAAQERTPDGTYMFVQRDTCDLYLDLYRPTKGSETTYNGKTKPTIIFMFGGGFTSGVRDNPRYQIWFKQMNDLGYGVISIDYRLGLKGTDKVGVAQVNVLDKAIHIAVEDLFSATNFIIDNADQLGVDPNNLVISGSSAGAISVMQAEYELANRTSWAEVLPADFRYAGVMSFAGAILSREGKVDYKREPAPTMMLHGTADKVVPYKQIKLFNLGFFGGGKLVRRFEKFGYNYNMYHYLDKGHIIADAMRMTTDLQELFIKNNVMMGKKKIIEALVDDPGIENQGVQSRKEIYDREKK
;
A
#
# COMPACT_ATOMS: atom_id res chain seq x y z
N MET A 1 30.20 -18.30 1.27
CA MET A 1 29.70 -18.43 2.65
C MET A 1 29.61 -17.00 3.23
N ILE A 2 28.45 -16.34 3.03
CA ILE A 2 28.23 -14.95 3.46
C ILE A 2 27.76 -15.01 4.92
N ARG A 3 28.54 -14.46 5.85
CA ARG A 3 28.17 -14.35 7.26
C ARG A 3 26.99 -13.39 7.39
N LYS A 4 25.84 -13.91 7.87
CA LYS A 4 24.71 -13.10 8.31
C LYS A 4 25.13 -12.36 9.59
N THR A 5 25.37 -11.07 9.49
CA THR A 5 25.52 -10.22 10.68
C THR A 5 24.11 -9.76 11.07
N ILE A 6 23.57 -10.34 12.13
CA ILE A 6 22.34 -9.86 12.75
C ILE A 6 22.72 -8.59 13.51
N ILE A 7 22.39 -7.43 12.95
CA ILE A 7 22.48 -6.16 13.66
C ILE A 7 21.15 -5.95 14.39
N THR A 8 21.15 -6.24 15.69
CA THR A 8 20.08 -5.81 16.58
C THR A 8 20.26 -4.30 16.79
N ALA A 9 19.65 -3.49 15.97
CA ALA A 9 19.62 -2.06 16.18
C ALA A 9 18.55 -1.75 17.25
N ILE A 10 19.00 -1.45 18.48
CA ILE A 10 18.16 -0.81 19.49
C ILE A 10 18.02 0.65 19.04
N ILE A 11 16.90 0.96 18.39
CA ILE A 11 16.52 2.34 18.14
C ILE A 11 15.91 2.86 19.45
N ALA A 12 16.69 3.66 20.17
CA ALA A 12 16.17 4.42 21.31
C ALA A 12 15.14 5.43 20.76
N ALA A 13 13.85 5.15 20.99
CA ALA A 13 12.80 6.09 20.69
C ALA A 13 12.91 7.27 21.64
N CYS A 14 13.20 8.46 21.12
CA CYS A 14 12.93 9.72 21.81
C CYS A 14 11.43 9.83 22.01
N ALA A 15 10.97 9.63 23.26
CA ALA A 15 9.61 9.92 23.67
C ALA A 15 9.41 11.44 23.60
N ALA A 16 8.89 11.92 22.47
CA ALA A 16 8.34 13.25 22.38
C ALA A 16 6.95 13.23 23.01
N ALA A 17 6.80 13.94 24.11
CA ALA A 17 5.53 14.13 24.80
C ALA A 17 4.45 14.62 23.82
N PHE A 18 3.41 13.81 23.68
CA PHE A 18 2.21 14.24 22.94
C PHE A 18 1.45 15.26 23.81
N SER A 19 1.65 16.54 23.52
CA SER A 19 0.72 17.58 23.96
C SER A 19 -0.56 17.49 23.16
N SER A 20 -1.66 17.44 23.88
CA SER A 20 -3.05 17.39 23.45
C SER A 20 -3.41 18.41 22.36
N GLY A 21 -4.09 17.92 21.29
CA GLY A 21 -5.25 18.62 20.76
C GLY A 21 -5.02 19.86 19.92
N ALA A 22 -4.33 19.76 18.79
CA ALA A 22 -4.80 20.47 17.61
C ALA A 22 -5.67 19.50 16.81
N ALA A 23 -6.94 19.77 16.64
CA ALA A 23 -7.77 19.08 15.65
C ALA A 23 -7.01 19.18 14.33
N ALA A 24 -6.67 18.02 13.75
CA ALA A 24 -5.98 18.00 12.47
C ALA A 24 -6.88 18.71 11.47
N GLN A 25 -6.46 19.88 11.01
CA GLN A 25 -7.23 20.65 10.04
C GLN A 25 -7.34 19.80 8.79
N GLU A 26 -8.57 19.44 8.39
CA GLU A 26 -8.83 18.69 7.16
C GLU A 26 -8.14 19.40 6.00
N ARG A 27 -7.33 18.67 5.26
CA ARG A 27 -6.64 19.22 4.10
C ARG A 27 -7.54 19.10 2.88
N THR A 28 -7.92 20.23 2.30
CA THR A 28 -8.60 20.27 1.01
C THR A 28 -7.63 19.80 -0.09
N PRO A 29 -8.02 18.91 -1.01
CA PRO A 29 -7.22 18.57 -2.16
C PRO A 29 -6.98 19.79 -3.06
N ASP A 30 -5.83 19.82 -3.74
CA ASP A 30 -5.50 20.85 -4.73
C ASP A 30 -6.30 20.68 -6.03
N GLY A 31 -6.89 19.50 -6.23
CA GLY A 31 -7.81 19.19 -7.32
C GLY A 31 -8.47 17.84 -7.13
N THR A 32 -9.72 17.74 -7.56
CA THR A 32 -10.50 16.49 -7.60
C THR A 32 -10.90 16.23 -9.05
N TYR A 33 -10.63 15.03 -9.55
CA TYR A 33 -10.86 14.67 -10.94
C TYR A 33 -11.60 13.34 -11.03
N MET A 34 -12.62 13.26 -11.86
CA MET A 34 -13.25 12.00 -12.23
C MET A 34 -12.33 11.27 -13.21
N PHE A 35 -11.83 10.09 -12.82
CA PHE A 35 -10.91 9.33 -13.68
C PHE A 35 -11.60 8.22 -14.46
N VAL A 36 -12.74 7.75 -13.99
CA VAL A 36 -13.56 6.76 -14.72
C VAL A 36 -15.01 6.78 -14.26
N GLN A 37 -15.92 6.59 -15.20
CA GLN A 37 -17.33 6.31 -14.93
C GLN A 37 -17.56 4.81 -15.04
N ARG A 38 -18.20 4.23 -14.05
CA ARG A 38 -18.67 2.83 -14.04
C ARG A 38 -20.20 2.79 -14.02
N ASP A 39 -20.77 1.64 -14.37
CA ASP A 39 -22.24 1.49 -14.37
C ASP A 39 -22.87 1.75 -12.99
N THR A 40 -22.11 1.55 -11.91
CA THR A 40 -22.62 1.65 -10.54
C THR A 40 -22.19 2.92 -9.80
N CYS A 41 -21.15 3.61 -10.27
CA CYS A 41 -20.61 4.82 -9.62
C CYS A 41 -19.58 5.52 -10.51
N ASP A 42 -19.41 6.81 -10.28
CA ASP A 42 -18.27 7.57 -10.76
C ASP A 42 -17.13 7.46 -9.75
N LEU A 43 -15.89 7.31 -10.23
CA LEU A 43 -14.70 7.21 -9.39
C LEU A 43 -13.81 8.43 -9.59
N TYR A 44 -13.39 9.01 -8.47
CA TYR A 44 -12.62 10.23 -8.42
C TYR A 44 -11.25 10.01 -7.80
N LEU A 45 -10.32 10.86 -8.15
CA LEU A 45 -9.04 11.00 -7.45
C LEU A 45 -8.91 12.41 -6.89
N ASP A 46 -8.25 12.52 -5.74
CA ASP A 46 -7.87 13.77 -5.10
C ASP A 46 -6.36 13.96 -5.18
N LEU A 47 -5.94 15.08 -5.74
CA LEU A 47 -4.54 15.46 -5.83
C LEU A 47 -4.14 16.35 -4.65
N TYR A 48 -3.10 15.95 -3.94
CA TYR A 48 -2.46 16.70 -2.86
C TYR A 48 -1.02 16.99 -3.27
N ARG A 49 -0.73 18.24 -3.62
CA ARG A 49 0.61 18.67 -4.06
C ARG A 49 1.58 18.78 -2.90
N PRO A 50 2.91 18.71 -3.15
CA PRO A 50 3.91 19.03 -2.15
C PRO A 50 3.63 20.39 -1.50
N THR A 51 3.88 20.49 -0.19
CA THR A 51 3.74 21.75 0.53
C THR A 51 4.64 22.82 -0.11
N LYS A 52 4.12 24.04 -0.29
CA LYS A 52 4.88 25.15 -0.89
C LYS A 52 6.18 25.38 -0.11
N GLY A 53 7.31 25.34 -0.81
CA GLY A 53 8.64 25.52 -0.23
C GLY A 53 9.28 24.23 0.30
N SER A 54 8.59 23.07 0.24
CA SER A 54 9.22 21.79 0.52
C SER A 54 10.18 21.39 -0.59
N GLU A 55 11.18 20.59 -0.25
CA GLU A 55 12.16 20.09 -1.23
C GLU A 55 11.55 18.97 -2.07
N THR A 56 11.27 19.23 -3.34
CA THR A 56 10.67 18.26 -4.29
C THR A 56 11.69 17.44 -5.08
N THR A 57 12.98 17.59 -4.77
CA THR A 57 14.07 16.83 -5.39
C THR A 57 14.93 16.13 -4.34
N TYR A 58 15.67 15.13 -4.77
CA TYR A 58 16.70 14.48 -3.99
C TYR A 58 17.82 14.02 -4.91
N ASN A 59 19.05 14.45 -4.63
CA ASN A 59 20.22 14.18 -5.50
C ASN A 59 19.95 14.50 -7.00
N GLY A 60 19.30 15.63 -7.28
CA GLY A 60 19.00 16.08 -8.64
C GLY A 60 17.85 15.34 -9.34
N LYS A 61 17.16 14.41 -8.65
CA LYS A 61 15.99 13.70 -9.19
C LYS A 61 14.70 14.21 -8.55
N THR A 62 13.64 14.34 -9.32
CA THR A 62 12.29 14.68 -8.81
C THR A 62 11.76 13.56 -7.92
N LYS A 63 11.17 13.93 -6.80
CA LYS A 63 10.49 12.98 -5.91
C LYS A 63 9.25 12.41 -6.57
N PRO A 64 8.94 11.11 -6.37
CA PRO A 64 7.78 10.48 -6.99
C PRO A 64 6.45 11.02 -6.45
N THR A 65 5.41 10.86 -7.25
CA THR A 65 4.03 10.98 -6.78
C THR A 65 3.54 9.63 -6.27
N ILE A 66 2.86 9.64 -5.12
CA ILE A 66 2.34 8.45 -4.46
C ILE A 66 0.85 8.31 -4.78
N ILE A 67 0.45 7.24 -5.47
CA ILE A 67 -0.96 6.87 -5.64
C ILE A 67 -1.35 6.05 -4.42
N PHE A 68 -2.36 6.49 -3.68
CA PHE A 68 -2.80 5.87 -2.44
C PHE A 68 -4.18 5.23 -2.57
N MET A 69 -4.31 4.00 -2.05
CA MET A 69 -5.56 3.27 -1.88
C MET A 69 -5.86 3.04 -0.41
N PHE A 70 -7.05 3.47 0.02
CA PHE A 70 -7.50 3.36 1.41
C PHE A 70 -7.84 1.92 1.82
N GLY A 71 -7.86 1.66 3.13
CA GLY A 71 -8.34 0.42 3.73
C GLY A 71 -9.87 0.43 3.92
N GLY A 72 -10.40 -0.68 4.41
CA GLY A 72 -11.83 -0.83 4.71
C GLY A 72 -12.42 -2.18 4.28
N GLY A 73 -11.56 -3.19 4.06
CA GLY A 73 -11.98 -4.57 3.79
C GLY A 73 -12.74 -4.77 2.48
N PHE A 74 -12.64 -3.85 1.53
CA PHE A 74 -13.46 -3.78 0.31
C PHE A 74 -14.95 -3.58 0.58
N THR A 75 -15.34 -3.20 1.79
CA THR A 75 -16.72 -2.99 2.22
C THR A 75 -17.02 -1.53 2.45
N SER A 76 -16.04 -0.76 2.91
CA SER A 76 -16.17 0.63 3.32
C SER A 76 -14.87 1.42 3.06
N GLY A 77 -14.92 2.71 3.31
CA GLY A 77 -13.80 3.63 3.16
C GLY A 77 -14.02 4.67 2.08
N VAL A 78 -13.25 5.73 2.14
CA VAL A 78 -13.29 6.87 1.21
C VAL A 78 -11.88 7.42 1.01
N ARG A 79 -11.59 8.00 -0.18
CA ARG A 79 -10.29 8.52 -0.55
C ARG A 79 -9.86 9.74 0.29
N ASP A 80 -10.80 10.53 0.77
CA ASP A 80 -10.61 11.76 1.53
C ASP A 80 -10.73 11.58 3.06
N ASN A 81 -10.61 10.34 3.55
CA ASN A 81 -10.72 10.07 4.98
C ASN A 81 -9.69 10.87 5.80
N PRO A 82 -10.14 11.66 6.80
CA PRO A 82 -9.25 12.53 7.60
C PRO A 82 -8.06 11.82 8.25
N ARG A 83 -8.19 10.51 8.57
CA ARG A 83 -7.08 9.73 9.13
C ARG A 83 -5.90 9.61 8.18
N TYR A 84 -6.15 9.50 6.88
CA TYR A 84 -5.10 9.43 5.87
C TYR A 84 -4.56 10.81 5.49
N GLN A 85 -5.38 11.85 5.60
CA GLN A 85 -4.95 13.22 5.28
C GLN A 85 -3.80 13.71 6.17
N ILE A 86 -3.70 13.22 7.42
CA ILE A 86 -2.54 13.48 8.29
C ILE A 86 -1.26 12.98 7.62
N TRP A 87 -1.29 11.76 7.11
CA TRP A 87 -0.15 11.18 6.40
C TRP A 87 0.10 11.86 5.05
N PHE A 88 -0.95 12.22 4.31
CA PHE A 88 -0.79 12.98 3.06
C PHE A 88 -0.04 14.27 3.32
N LYS A 89 -0.42 15.01 4.38
CA LYS A 89 0.28 16.23 4.77
C LYS A 89 1.74 15.97 5.12
N GLN A 90 2.06 14.94 5.89
CA GLN A 90 3.43 14.58 6.22
C GLN A 90 4.26 14.30 4.94
N MET A 91 3.72 13.54 3.99
CA MET A 91 4.40 13.26 2.72
C MET A 91 4.55 14.53 1.87
N ASN A 92 3.55 15.40 1.86
CA ASN A 92 3.64 16.67 1.15
C ASN A 92 4.68 17.62 1.78
N ASP A 93 4.79 17.64 3.11
CA ASP A 93 5.82 18.42 3.82
C ASP A 93 7.23 17.88 3.52
N LEU A 94 7.35 16.59 3.28
CA LEU A 94 8.57 15.94 2.77
C LEU A 94 8.77 16.12 1.25
N GLY A 95 7.91 16.85 0.55
CA GLY A 95 8.05 17.18 -0.87
C GLY A 95 7.54 16.12 -1.85
N TYR A 96 6.76 15.14 -1.40
CA TYR A 96 6.10 14.16 -2.26
C TYR A 96 4.68 14.60 -2.62
N GLY A 97 4.26 14.42 -3.86
CA GLY A 97 2.85 14.51 -4.23
C GLY A 97 2.09 13.25 -3.78
N VAL A 98 0.80 13.39 -3.44
CA VAL A 98 -0.08 12.25 -3.14
C VAL A 98 -1.33 12.37 -4.01
N ILE A 99 -1.74 11.27 -4.61
CA ILE A 99 -3.01 11.10 -5.31
C ILE A 99 -3.78 10.01 -4.60
N SER A 100 -4.85 10.36 -3.91
CA SER A 100 -5.74 9.39 -3.26
C SER A 100 -6.90 9.06 -4.19
N ILE A 101 -7.17 7.78 -4.41
CA ILE A 101 -8.15 7.34 -5.39
C ILE A 101 -9.35 6.64 -4.75
N ASP A 102 -10.54 6.82 -5.35
CA ASP A 102 -11.65 5.92 -5.13
C ASP A 102 -11.40 4.56 -5.81
N TYR A 103 -12.02 3.53 -5.30
CA TYR A 103 -12.16 2.23 -5.96
C TYR A 103 -13.47 1.58 -5.55
N ARG A 104 -14.02 0.72 -6.40
CA ARG A 104 -15.27 0.02 -6.12
C ARG A 104 -15.12 -0.94 -4.95
N LEU A 105 -16.04 -0.85 -4.00
CA LEU A 105 -16.08 -1.65 -2.79
C LEU A 105 -16.79 -2.99 -3.08
N GLY A 106 -16.05 -3.94 -3.65
CA GLY A 106 -16.61 -5.19 -4.18
C GLY A 106 -17.22 -6.15 -3.17
N LEU A 107 -17.05 -5.88 -1.86
CA LEU A 107 -17.67 -6.64 -0.76
C LEU A 107 -18.74 -5.84 -0.01
N LYS A 108 -19.07 -4.62 -0.46
CA LYS A 108 -20.14 -3.82 0.16
C LYS A 108 -21.47 -4.57 0.12
N GLY A 109 -22.14 -4.67 1.27
CA GLY A 109 -23.40 -5.42 1.40
C GLY A 109 -23.24 -6.95 1.42
N THR A 110 -22.01 -7.47 1.49
CA THR A 110 -21.75 -8.91 1.60
C THR A 110 -21.69 -9.32 3.07
N ASP A 111 -22.52 -10.28 3.48
CA ASP A 111 -22.63 -10.66 4.90
C ASP A 111 -21.39 -11.33 5.50
N LYS A 112 -20.66 -12.14 4.78
CA LYS A 112 -19.41 -12.80 5.20
C LYS A 112 -18.61 -13.29 4.00
N VAL A 113 -17.28 -13.21 4.09
CA VAL A 113 -16.36 -13.88 3.16
C VAL A 113 -15.60 -14.97 3.90
N GLY A 114 -16.01 -16.21 3.73
CA GLY A 114 -15.32 -17.41 4.21
C GLY A 114 -14.47 -18.05 3.11
N VAL A 115 -13.82 -19.18 3.45
CA VAL A 115 -13.01 -19.97 2.47
C VAL A 115 -13.85 -20.44 1.27
N ALA A 116 -15.15 -20.71 1.48
CA ALA A 116 -16.06 -21.08 0.40
C ALA A 116 -16.40 -19.92 -0.56
N GLN A 117 -16.13 -18.67 -0.17
CA GLN A 117 -16.49 -17.47 -0.93
C GLN A 117 -15.24 -16.73 -1.44
N VAL A 118 -14.14 -17.43 -1.58
CA VAL A 118 -12.89 -16.86 -2.07
C VAL A 118 -13.03 -16.23 -3.47
N ASN A 119 -13.96 -16.73 -4.30
CA ASN A 119 -14.25 -16.11 -5.60
C ASN A 119 -14.85 -14.71 -5.47
N VAL A 120 -15.57 -14.43 -4.38
CA VAL A 120 -16.12 -13.09 -4.12
C VAL A 120 -15.00 -12.13 -3.72
N LEU A 121 -14.07 -12.59 -2.88
CA LEU A 121 -12.87 -11.81 -2.52
C LEU A 121 -11.97 -11.57 -3.75
N ASP A 122 -11.74 -12.59 -4.56
CA ASP A 122 -10.96 -12.48 -5.80
C ASP A 122 -11.56 -11.45 -6.75
N LYS A 123 -12.89 -11.49 -6.94
CA LYS A 123 -13.61 -10.48 -7.72
C LYS A 123 -13.47 -9.07 -7.13
N ALA A 124 -13.55 -8.92 -5.81
CA ALA A 124 -13.39 -7.63 -5.15
C ALA A 124 -11.97 -7.07 -5.33
N ILE A 125 -10.95 -7.92 -5.23
CA ILE A 125 -9.56 -7.54 -5.51
C ILE A 125 -9.42 -7.14 -7.00
N HIS A 126 -9.99 -7.94 -7.91
CA HIS A 126 -9.91 -7.68 -9.35
C HIS A 126 -10.45 -6.29 -9.70
N ILE A 127 -11.68 -5.97 -9.27
CA ILE A 127 -12.28 -4.67 -9.60
C ILE A 127 -11.53 -3.50 -8.95
N ALA A 128 -10.94 -3.68 -7.78
CA ALA A 128 -10.10 -2.64 -7.15
C ALA A 128 -8.78 -2.42 -7.91
N VAL A 129 -8.17 -3.49 -8.43
CA VAL A 129 -6.99 -3.41 -9.31
C VAL A 129 -7.33 -2.77 -10.65
N GLU A 130 -8.47 -3.11 -11.24
CA GLU A 130 -8.98 -2.49 -12.47
C GLU A 130 -9.17 -0.97 -12.28
N ASP A 131 -9.69 -0.56 -11.12
CA ASP A 131 -9.90 0.86 -10.83
C ASP A 131 -8.56 1.58 -10.60
N LEU A 132 -7.57 0.94 -9.94
CA LEU A 132 -6.21 1.47 -9.83
C LEU A 132 -5.55 1.65 -11.20
N PHE A 133 -5.68 0.67 -12.10
CA PHE A 133 -5.14 0.77 -13.44
C PHE A 133 -5.83 1.86 -14.27
N SER A 134 -7.15 2.02 -14.09
CA SER A 134 -7.89 3.13 -14.72
C SER A 134 -7.42 4.50 -14.21
N ALA A 135 -7.21 4.64 -12.90
CA ALA A 135 -6.64 5.86 -12.33
C ALA A 135 -5.20 6.10 -12.84
N THR A 136 -4.41 5.04 -12.97
CA THR A 136 -3.04 5.14 -13.50
C THR A 136 -3.04 5.62 -14.95
N ASN A 137 -3.89 5.08 -15.82
CA ASN A 137 -4.04 5.55 -17.19
C ASN A 137 -4.48 7.02 -17.24
N PHE A 138 -5.48 7.39 -16.42
CA PHE A 138 -5.90 8.79 -16.33
C PHE A 138 -4.74 9.71 -15.94
N ILE A 139 -3.90 9.30 -14.98
CA ILE A 139 -2.72 10.07 -14.55
C ILE A 139 -1.70 10.17 -15.68
N ILE A 140 -1.47 9.10 -16.44
CA ILE A 140 -0.57 9.09 -17.61
C ILE A 140 -1.08 10.08 -18.67
N ASP A 141 -2.35 9.98 -19.02
CA ASP A 141 -2.97 10.79 -20.08
C ASP A 141 -3.07 12.28 -19.72
N ASN A 142 -3.10 12.61 -18.42
CA ASN A 142 -3.24 13.97 -17.90
C ASN A 142 -2.03 14.44 -17.10
N ALA A 143 -0.85 13.85 -17.33
CA ALA A 143 0.36 14.07 -16.55
C ALA A 143 0.76 15.55 -16.44
N ASP A 144 0.71 16.28 -17.55
CA ASP A 144 1.04 17.71 -17.62
C ASP A 144 0.05 18.56 -16.79
N GLN A 145 -1.26 18.30 -16.93
CA GLN A 145 -2.30 19.00 -16.18
C GLN A 145 -2.18 18.77 -14.67
N LEU A 146 -1.88 17.53 -14.29
CA LEU A 146 -1.69 17.14 -12.89
C LEU A 146 -0.35 17.62 -12.35
N GLY A 147 0.63 17.90 -13.19
CA GLY A 147 2.01 18.23 -12.82
C GLY A 147 2.73 17.03 -12.20
N VAL A 148 2.53 15.83 -12.79
CA VAL A 148 3.02 14.54 -12.31
C VAL A 148 3.93 13.92 -13.38
N ASP A 149 5.04 13.31 -12.96
CA ASP A 149 5.84 12.46 -13.86
C ASP A 149 5.24 11.05 -13.89
N PRO A 150 4.64 10.61 -15.01
CA PRO A 150 3.99 9.30 -15.11
C PRO A 150 4.99 8.13 -15.04
N ASN A 151 6.28 8.39 -15.24
CA ASN A 151 7.33 7.38 -15.09
C ASN A 151 7.85 7.25 -13.65
N ASN A 152 7.34 8.07 -12.73
CA ASN A 152 7.83 8.15 -11.36
C ASN A 152 6.67 8.06 -10.34
N LEU A 153 5.86 7.01 -10.50
CA LEU A 153 4.68 6.74 -9.67
C LEU A 153 4.97 5.62 -8.68
N VAL A 154 4.79 5.89 -7.39
CA VAL A 154 4.82 4.89 -6.32
C VAL A 154 3.38 4.57 -5.92
N ILE A 155 3.00 3.30 -5.84
CA ILE A 155 1.69 2.90 -5.33
C ILE A 155 1.80 2.54 -3.85
N SER A 156 0.81 2.97 -3.08
CA SER A 156 0.75 2.73 -1.63
C SER A 156 -0.67 2.38 -1.20
N GLY A 157 -0.80 1.55 -0.17
CA GLY A 157 -2.13 1.23 0.34
C GLY A 157 -2.13 0.68 1.76
N SER A 158 -3.31 0.80 2.38
CA SER A 158 -3.64 0.29 3.72
C SER A 158 -4.57 -0.90 3.61
N SER A 159 -4.30 -2.04 4.31
CA SER A 159 -5.24 -3.16 4.41
C SER A 159 -5.76 -3.63 3.03
N ALA A 160 -7.05 -3.48 2.73
CA ALA A 160 -7.63 -3.76 1.41
C ALA A 160 -6.93 -2.99 0.28
N GLY A 161 -6.58 -1.73 0.48
CA GLY A 161 -5.78 -0.95 -0.45
C GLY A 161 -4.36 -1.52 -0.62
N ALA A 162 -3.74 -2.01 0.47
CA ALA A 162 -2.44 -2.68 0.41
C ALA A 162 -2.49 -4.01 -0.35
N ILE A 163 -3.58 -4.77 -0.20
CA ILE A 163 -3.85 -5.95 -1.03
C ILE A 163 -3.93 -5.55 -2.50
N SER A 164 -4.68 -4.48 -2.80
CA SER A 164 -4.89 -4.01 -4.18
C SER A 164 -3.58 -3.57 -4.85
N VAL A 165 -2.73 -2.78 -4.18
CA VAL A 165 -1.45 -2.34 -4.76
C VAL A 165 -0.45 -3.48 -4.91
N MET A 166 -0.41 -4.42 -3.97
CA MET A 166 0.43 -5.62 -4.09
C MET A 166 -0.03 -6.53 -5.24
N GLN A 167 -1.35 -6.71 -5.39
CA GLN A 167 -1.93 -7.48 -6.48
C GLN A 167 -1.69 -6.78 -7.82
N ALA A 168 -1.86 -5.46 -7.89
CA ALA A 168 -1.63 -4.69 -9.11
C ALA A 168 -0.19 -4.85 -9.62
N GLU A 169 0.82 -4.74 -8.73
CA GLU A 169 2.21 -4.99 -9.12
C GLU A 169 2.43 -6.45 -9.53
N TYR A 170 1.79 -7.41 -8.86
CA TYR A 170 1.86 -8.82 -9.25
C TYR A 170 1.30 -9.06 -10.65
N GLU A 171 0.13 -8.50 -10.96
CA GLU A 171 -0.50 -8.61 -12.29
C GLU A 171 0.34 -7.91 -13.37
N LEU A 172 0.84 -6.73 -13.06
CA LEU A 172 1.67 -5.93 -13.97
C LEU A 172 3.02 -6.61 -14.25
N ALA A 173 3.72 -7.11 -13.23
CA ALA A 173 5.00 -7.79 -13.39
C ALA A 173 4.87 -9.13 -14.12
N ASN A 174 3.71 -9.79 -14.03
CA ASN A 174 3.38 -11.01 -14.76
C ASN A 174 2.76 -10.76 -16.14
N ARG A 175 2.38 -9.50 -16.47
CA ARG A 175 1.68 -9.14 -17.71
C ARG A 175 0.46 -10.04 -17.93
N THR A 176 -0.37 -10.14 -16.89
CA THR A 176 -1.66 -10.84 -17.01
C THR A 176 -2.65 -9.99 -17.79
N SER A 177 -3.78 -10.57 -18.19
CA SER A 177 -4.83 -9.83 -18.91
C SER A 177 -5.35 -8.61 -18.13
N TRP A 178 -5.25 -8.60 -16.80
CA TRP A 178 -5.65 -7.44 -15.99
C TRP A 178 -4.78 -6.21 -16.28
N ALA A 179 -3.50 -6.42 -16.57
CA ALA A 179 -2.53 -5.36 -16.79
C ALA A 179 -2.41 -4.90 -18.26
N GLU A 180 -3.15 -5.53 -19.19
CA GLU A 180 -3.12 -5.19 -20.62
C GLU A 180 -3.65 -3.78 -20.92
N VAL A 181 -4.43 -3.21 -19.99
CA VAL A 181 -4.95 -1.83 -20.09
C VAL A 181 -3.86 -0.77 -19.91
N LEU A 182 -2.73 -1.11 -19.31
CA LEU A 182 -1.58 -0.22 -19.14
C LEU A 182 -0.59 -0.33 -20.31
N PRO A 183 0.16 0.73 -20.64
CA PRO A 183 1.20 0.68 -21.66
C PRO A 183 2.15 -0.51 -21.45
N ALA A 184 2.62 -1.11 -22.55
CA ALA A 184 3.38 -2.36 -22.50
C ALA A 184 4.69 -2.26 -21.69
N ASP A 185 5.31 -1.10 -21.69
CA ASP A 185 6.56 -0.79 -20.98
C ASP A 185 6.35 -0.11 -19.62
N PHE A 186 5.09 0.21 -19.28
CA PHE A 186 4.78 0.87 -18.01
C PHE A 186 5.27 0.04 -16.81
N ARG A 187 5.77 0.74 -15.80
CA ARG A 187 6.20 0.20 -14.50
C ARG A 187 5.93 1.21 -13.39
N TYR A 188 5.44 0.74 -12.26
CA TYR A 188 5.50 1.55 -11.06
C TYR A 188 6.96 1.70 -10.59
N ALA A 189 7.29 2.86 -10.03
CA ALA A 189 8.62 3.13 -9.48
C ALA A 189 8.85 2.41 -8.14
N GLY A 190 7.78 2.10 -7.41
CA GLY A 190 7.84 1.37 -6.15
C GLY A 190 6.45 1.04 -5.58
N VAL A 191 6.44 0.16 -4.58
CA VAL A 191 5.22 -0.27 -3.87
C VAL A 191 5.44 -0.13 -2.37
N MET A 192 4.47 0.46 -1.66
CA MET A 192 4.45 0.52 -0.19
C MET A 192 3.16 -0.13 0.34
N SER A 193 3.31 -1.21 1.09
CA SER A 193 2.21 -2.05 1.57
C SER A 193 2.12 -2.06 3.09
N PHE A 194 1.00 -1.59 3.63
CA PHE A 194 0.70 -1.58 5.05
C PHE A 194 -0.34 -2.65 5.36
N ALA A 195 0.14 -3.83 5.84
CA ALA A 195 -0.65 -5.03 6.10
C ALA A 195 -1.35 -5.59 4.84
N GLY A 196 -0.62 -5.75 3.73
CA GLY A 196 -1.12 -6.28 2.46
C GLY A 196 -0.83 -7.77 2.25
N ALA A 197 -1.44 -8.31 1.21
CA ALA A 197 -1.25 -9.69 0.77
C ALA A 197 -1.51 -9.82 -0.74
N ILE A 198 -1.09 -10.95 -1.33
CA ILE A 198 -1.38 -11.30 -2.73
C ILE A 198 -2.23 -12.56 -2.75
N LEU A 199 -3.32 -12.54 -3.54
CA LEU A 199 -4.10 -13.71 -3.86
C LEU A 199 -3.54 -14.36 -5.12
N SER A 200 -3.18 -15.64 -5.04
CA SER A 200 -2.70 -16.41 -6.20
C SER A 200 -3.47 -17.71 -6.35
N ARG A 201 -3.83 -18.05 -7.59
CA ARG A 201 -4.45 -19.32 -7.97
C ARG A 201 -3.44 -20.36 -8.41
N GLU A 202 -2.14 -20.04 -8.35
CA GLU A 202 -1.03 -20.94 -8.72
C GLU A 202 -0.40 -21.63 -7.51
N GLY A 203 -0.91 -21.39 -6.30
CA GLY A 203 -0.37 -21.97 -5.06
C GLY A 203 0.97 -21.37 -4.60
N LYS A 204 1.44 -20.36 -5.29
CA LYS A 204 2.68 -19.62 -5.05
C LYS A 204 2.57 -18.23 -5.67
N VAL A 205 3.47 -17.33 -5.27
CA VAL A 205 3.62 -16.01 -5.87
C VAL A 205 4.97 -15.98 -6.59
N ASP A 206 4.94 -16.10 -7.90
CA ASP A 206 6.11 -16.00 -8.77
C ASP A 206 5.92 -14.84 -9.75
N TYR A 207 7.02 -14.18 -10.09
CA TYR A 207 7.03 -13.05 -11.01
C TYR A 207 7.77 -13.42 -12.29
N LYS A 208 7.21 -13.10 -13.45
CA LYS A 208 7.86 -13.26 -14.77
C LYS A 208 9.00 -12.26 -14.97
N ARG A 209 8.87 -11.08 -14.38
CA ARG A 209 9.93 -10.09 -14.29
C ARG A 209 10.10 -9.64 -12.84
N GLU A 210 11.26 -9.06 -12.50
CA GLU A 210 11.48 -8.46 -11.19
C GLU A 210 10.41 -7.40 -10.91
N PRO A 211 9.67 -7.49 -9.78
CA PRO A 211 8.69 -6.49 -9.40
C PRO A 211 9.37 -5.18 -9.04
N ALA A 212 8.62 -4.10 -9.01
CA ALA A 212 9.08 -2.82 -8.50
C ALA A 212 9.62 -2.98 -7.06
N PRO A 213 10.61 -2.16 -6.64
CA PRO A 213 11.04 -2.13 -5.26
C PRO A 213 9.84 -2.07 -4.32
N THR A 214 9.78 -2.96 -3.34
CA THR A 214 8.60 -3.14 -2.49
C THR A 214 8.93 -2.99 -1.01
N MET A 215 8.23 -2.08 -0.33
CA MET A 215 8.27 -1.93 1.12
C MET A 215 7.02 -2.57 1.72
N MET A 216 7.20 -3.42 2.72
CA MET A 216 6.13 -4.12 3.43
C MET A 216 6.25 -3.88 4.92
N LEU A 217 5.16 -3.45 5.56
CA LEU A 217 5.01 -3.41 7.03
C LEU A 217 3.86 -4.33 7.40
N HIS A 218 4.08 -5.28 8.33
CA HIS A 218 3.06 -6.24 8.68
C HIS A 218 3.19 -6.71 10.13
N GLY A 219 2.07 -6.75 10.86
CA GLY A 219 2.00 -7.30 12.20
C GLY A 219 2.08 -8.83 12.18
N THR A 220 2.94 -9.43 13.02
CA THR A 220 3.14 -10.89 13.02
C THR A 220 1.94 -11.65 13.56
N ALA A 221 1.06 -10.99 14.35
CA ALA A 221 -0.18 -11.52 14.90
C ALA A 221 -1.45 -11.09 14.11
N ASP A 222 -1.30 -10.55 12.90
CA ASP A 222 -2.44 -10.11 12.09
C ASP A 222 -3.36 -11.29 11.71
N LYS A 223 -4.63 -11.20 12.14
CA LYS A 223 -5.69 -12.18 11.87
C LYS A 223 -6.71 -11.70 10.83
N VAL A 224 -6.62 -10.45 10.42
CA VAL A 224 -7.47 -9.83 9.39
C VAL A 224 -6.88 -10.13 8.00
N VAL A 225 -5.68 -9.61 7.74
CA VAL A 225 -4.88 -9.97 6.58
C VAL A 225 -3.77 -10.90 7.06
N PRO A 226 -3.71 -12.16 6.60
CA PRO A 226 -2.79 -13.12 7.17
C PRO A 226 -1.33 -12.69 6.96
N TYR A 227 -0.57 -12.60 8.05
CA TYR A 227 0.85 -12.29 8.00
C TYR A 227 1.66 -13.32 7.19
N LYS A 228 1.38 -14.62 7.38
CA LYS A 228 2.03 -15.70 6.61
C LYS A 228 1.25 -16.02 5.35
N GLN A 229 0.40 -17.04 5.42
CA GLN A 229 -0.46 -17.45 4.31
C GLN A 229 -1.67 -18.23 4.80
N ILE A 230 -2.75 -18.17 4.01
CA ILE A 230 -3.84 -19.15 4.04
C ILE A 230 -3.83 -19.81 2.68
N LYS A 231 -3.75 -21.14 2.64
CA LYS A 231 -3.64 -21.91 1.38
C LYS A 231 -4.53 -23.12 1.41
N LEU A 232 -5.28 -23.32 0.32
CA LEU A 232 -6.05 -24.51 0.05
C LEU A 232 -5.77 -24.95 -1.41
N PHE A 233 -5.11 -26.08 -1.60
CA PHE A 233 -4.61 -26.53 -2.90
C PHE A 233 -3.76 -25.44 -3.60
N ASN A 234 -4.14 -25.04 -4.81
CA ASN A 234 -3.45 -24.00 -5.57
C ASN A 234 -3.93 -22.58 -5.27
N LEU A 235 -5.00 -22.43 -4.50
CA LEU A 235 -5.47 -21.13 -4.06
C LEU A 235 -4.76 -20.72 -2.79
N GLY A 236 -4.10 -19.57 -2.80
CA GLY A 236 -3.38 -19.06 -1.65
C GLY A 236 -3.49 -17.56 -1.50
N PHE A 237 -3.59 -17.11 -0.25
CA PHE A 237 -3.53 -15.71 0.14
C PHE A 237 -2.27 -15.51 0.96
N PHE A 238 -1.30 -14.78 0.39
CA PHE A 238 0.08 -14.71 0.86
C PHE A 238 0.38 -13.33 1.43
N GLY A 239 0.58 -13.24 2.74
CA GLY A 239 0.92 -11.99 3.42
C GLY A 239 2.42 -11.71 3.45
N GLY A 240 2.79 -10.53 3.98
CA GLY A 240 4.15 -10.00 3.96
C GLY A 240 5.22 -10.98 4.46
N GLY A 241 4.97 -11.67 5.58
CA GLY A 241 5.91 -12.66 6.13
C GLY A 241 6.14 -13.89 5.24
N LYS A 242 5.22 -14.19 4.30
CA LYS A 242 5.43 -15.23 3.29
C LYS A 242 6.05 -14.66 2.02
N LEU A 243 5.62 -13.48 1.60
CA LEU A 243 6.10 -12.81 0.39
C LEU A 243 7.60 -12.48 0.51
N VAL A 244 8.05 -12.00 1.66
CA VAL A 244 9.47 -11.69 1.88
C VAL A 244 10.38 -12.88 1.57
N ARG A 245 9.97 -14.13 1.86
CA ARG A 245 10.74 -15.33 1.53
C ARG A 245 10.87 -15.57 0.02
N ARG A 246 9.89 -15.09 -0.76
CA ARG A 246 9.99 -15.13 -2.24
C ARG A 246 10.94 -14.05 -2.73
N PHE A 247 10.82 -12.83 -2.19
CA PHE A 247 11.71 -11.72 -2.51
C PHE A 247 13.17 -12.06 -2.17
N GLU A 248 13.43 -12.64 -0.98
CA GLU A 248 14.77 -13.11 -0.57
C GLU A 248 15.31 -14.16 -1.57
N LYS A 249 14.49 -15.18 -1.88
CA LYS A 249 14.90 -16.31 -2.75
C LYS A 249 15.35 -15.86 -4.13
N PHE A 250 14.65 -14.91 -4.72
CA PHE A 250 14.93 -14.40 -6.08
C PHE A 250 15.81 -13.14 -6.06
N GLY A 251 16.16 -12.66 -4.88
CA GLY A 251 17.00 -11.48 -4.72
C GLY A 251 16.33 -10.20 -5.22
N TYR A 252 15.00 -10.07 -5.09
CA TYR A 252 14.29 -8.85 -5.46
C TYR A 252 14.61 -7.70 -4.51
N ASN A 253 14.29 -6.47 -4.92
CA ASN A 253 14.52 -5.28 -4.13
C ASN A 253 13.37 -5.04 -3.14
N TYR A 254 13.64 -5.13 -1.82
CA TYR A 254 12.59 -4.96 -0.82
C TYR A 254 13.09 -4.41 0.52
N ASN A 255 12.15 -3.80 1.26
CA ASN A 255 12.27 -3.55 2.70
C ASN A 255 11.08 -4.23 3.41
N MET A 256 11.35 -5.03 4.44
CA MET A 256 10.32 -5.68 5.24
C MET A 256 10.49 -5.36 6.72
N TYR A 257 9.42 -4.89 7.35
CA TYR A 257 9.35 -4.59 8.77
C TYR A 257 8.30 -5.50 9.42
N HIS A 258 8.78 -6.45 10.23
CA HIS A 258 7.95 -7.40 10.96
C HIS A 258 7.64 -6.81 12.33
N TYR A 259 6.43 -6.34 12.56
CA TYR A 259 5.99 -5.82 13.85
C TYR A 259 5.57 -6.96 14.75
N LEU A 260 6.44 -7.27 15.75
CA LEU A 260 6.27 -8.41 16.65
C LEU A 260 5.00 -8.25 17.48
N ASP A 261 4.19 -9.32 17.54
CA ASP A 261 2.96 -9.43 18.32
C ASP A 261 1.90 -8.34 18.02
N LYS A 262 2.11 -7.55 16.94
CA LYS A 262 1.10 -6.58 16.49
C LYS A 262 0.13 -7.25 15.51
N GLY A 263 -1.15 -6.87 15.66
CA GLY A 263 -2.25 -7.28 14.80
C GLY A 263 -2.40 -6.37 13.59
N HIS A 264 -3.65 -6.20 13.14
CA HIS A 264 -3.99 -5.42 11.95
C HIS A 264 -3.80 -3.90 12.10
N ILE A 265 -3.47 -3.41 13.29
CA ILE A 265 -3.16 -1.99 13.54
C ILE A 265 -2.03 -1.47 12.63
N ILE A 266 -1.14 -2.34 12.15
CA ILE A 266 -0.05 -1.97 11.25
C ILE A 266 -0.55 -1.48 9.88
N ALA A 267 -1.78 -1.78 9.52
CA ALA A 267 -2.44 -1.15 8.36
C ALA A 267 -2.53 0.39 8.47
N ASP A 268 -2.50 0.92 9.70
CA ASP A 268 -2.55 2.36 9.99
C ASP A 268 -1.16 2.96 10.32
N ALA A 269 -0.08 2.21 10.17
CA ALA A 269 1.27 2.63 10.57
C ALA A 269 1.89 3.73 9.68
N MET A 270 1.24 4.15 8.61
CA MET A 270 1.78 5.11 7.63
C MET A 270 2.30 6.39 8.27
N ARG A 271 1.49 7.04 9.13
CA ARG A 271 1.85 8.32 9.78
C ARG A 271 2.99 8.20 10.81
N MET A 272 3.25 6.99 11.32
CA MET A 272 4.28 6.73 12.34
C MET A 272 5.61 6.26 11.74
N THR A 273 5.65 6.02 10.43
CA THR A 273 6.78 5.40 9.74
C THR A 273 7.22 6.17 8.49
N THR A 274 6.97 7.49 8.47
CA THR A 274 7.34 8.34 7.34
C THR A 274 8.84 8.39 7.09
N ASP A 275 9.65 8.26 8.12
CA ASP A 275 11.11 8.14 8.05
C ASP A 275 11.55 6.86 7.30
N LEU A 276 10.91 5.72 7.59
CA LEU A 276 11.16 4.46 6.90
C LEU A 276 10.72 4.52 5.43
N GLN A 277 9.58 5.17 5.18
CA GLN A 277 9.06 5.38 3.84
C GLN A 277 9.98 6.28 3.03
N GLU A 278 10.42 7.39 3.60
CA GLU A 278 11.36 8.31 2.95
C GLU A 278 12.70 7.61 2.67
N LEU A 279 13.23 6.84 3.63
CA LEU A 279 14.45 6.06 3.46
C LEU A 279 14.34 5.07 2.29
N PHE A 280 13.20 4.36 2.19
CA PHE A 280 12.91 3.44 1.10
C PHE A 280 12.82 4.17 -0.23
N ILE A 281 12.01 5.22 -0.31
CA ILE A 281 11.81 5.98 -1.56
C ILE A 281 13.16 6.54 -2.04
N LYS A 282 13.94 7.20 -1.18
CA LYS A 282 15.22 7.79 -1.54
C LYS A 282 16.22 6.75 -2.03
N ASN A 283 16.38 5.63 -1.33
CA ASN A 283 17.41 4.65 -1.68
C ASN A 283 16.96 3.68 -2.78
N ASN A 284 15.82 3.01 -2.58
CA ASN A 284 15.41 1.89 -3.41
C ASN A 284 14.71 2.37 -4.69
N VAL A 285 13.90 3.42 -4.59
CA VAL A 285 13.16 3.98 -5.73
C VAL A 285 14.02 4.99 -6.48
N MET A 286 14.35 6.13 -5.86
CA MET A 286 14.97 7.24 -6.57
C MET A 286 16.42 6.96 -6.98
N MET A 287 17.21 6.35 -6.10
CA MET A 287 18.62 6.05 -6.38
C MET A 287 18.82 4.69 -7.03
N GLY A 288 17.77 3.88 -7.18
CA GLY A 288 17.86 2.53 -7.76
C GLY A 288 18.79 1.59 -7.00
N LYS A 289 19.06 1.86 -5.71
CA LYS A 289 19.92 1.01 -4.89
C LYS A 289 19.15 -0.24 -4.50
N LYS A 290 19.76 -1.39 -4.67
CA LYS A 290 19.21 -2.63 -4.12
C LYS A 290 19.55 -2.72 -2.63
N LYS A 291 18.89 -1.89 -1.82
CA LYS A 291 19.07 -1.87 -0.37
C LYS A 291 18.00 -2.74 0.28
N ILE A 292 18.38 -3.95 0.64
CA ILE A 292 17.49 -4.91 1.30
C ILE A 292 17.54 -4.66 2.80
N ILE A 293 16.36 -4.41 3.40
CA ILE A 293 16.17 -4.32 4.85
C ILE A 293 15.13 -5.35 5.25
N GLU A 294 15.47 -6.22 6.20
CA GLU A 294 14.52 -7.08 6.91
C GLU A 294 14.70 -6.84 8.40
N ALA A 295 13.73 -6.19 9.02
CA ALA A 295 13.79 -5.76 10.42
C ALA A 295 12.68 -6.37 11.26
N LEU A 296 13.01 -6.83 12.46
CA LEU A 296 12.07 -7.15 13.51
C LEU A 296 11.84 -5.89 14.34
N VAL A 297 10.60 -5.45 14.47
CA VAL A 297 10.22 -4.26 15.22
C VAL A 297 9.41 -4.70 16.44
N ASP A 298 9.98 -4.47 17.62
CA ASP A 298 9.28 -4.60 18.88
C ASP A 298 9.04 -3.18 19.43
N ASP A 299 7.84 -2.68 19.21
CA ASP A 299 7.46 -1.33 19.63
C ASP A 299 6.29 -1.40 20.64
N PRO A 300 6.58 -1.23 21.94
CA PRO A 300 5.55 -1.24 22.97
C PRO A 300 4.59 -0.04 22.87
N GLY A 301 4.97 1.04 22.20
CA GLY A 301 4.13 2.21 21.98
C GLY A 301 2.98 1.97 20.99
N ILE A 302 3.04 0.89 20.22
CA ILE A 302 1.94 0.50 19.33
C ILE A 302 1.02 -0.48 20.04
N GLU A 303 -0.15 -0.01 20.45
CA GLU A 303 -1.18 -0.86 21.04
C GLU A 303 -2.03 -1.54 19.96
N ASN A 304 -2.43 -2.80 20.20
CA ASN A 304 -3.35 -3.52 19.34
C ASN A 304 -4.77 -2.97 19.50
N GLN A 305 -5.12 -2.00 18.67
CA GLN A 305 -6.44 -1.35 18.64
C GLN A 305 -7.14 -1.58 17.29
N GLY A 306 -8.42 -1.25 17.23
CA GLY A 306 -9.19 -1.31 16.00
C GLY A 306 -9.71 -2.71 15.69
N VAL A 307 -9.77 -3.08 14.41
CA VAL A 307 -10.24 -4.39 13.93
C VAL A 307 -9.17 -5.44 14.19
N GLN A 308 -9.49 -6.44 15.01
CA GLN A 308 -8.58 -7.55 15.36
C GLN A 308 -8.93 -8.85 14.64
N SER A 309 -10.08 -8.93 13.98
CA SER A 309 -10.52 -10.12 13.25
C SER A 309 -11.36 -9.76 12.03
N ARG A 310 -11.39 -10.68 11.05
CA ARG A 310 -12.24 -10.51 9.86
C ARG A 310 -13.71 -10.38 10.21
N LYS A 311 -14.19 -11.07 11.25
CA LYS A 311 -15.57 -10.97 11.69
C LYS A 311 -15.95 -9.54 12.06
N GLU A 312 -15.08 -8.81 12.74
CA GLU A 312 -15.33 -7.44 13.16
C GLU A 312 -15.52 -6.46 11.99
N ILE A 313 -14.91 -6.72 10.83
CA ILE A 313 -15.11 -5.90 9.62
C ILE A 313 -16.59 -5.92 9.23
N TYR A 314 -17.18 -7.12 9.17
CA TYR A 314 -18.57 -7.30 8.74
C TYR A 314 -19.58 -6.92 9.82
N ASP A 315 -19.23 -7.05 11.11
CA ASP A 315 -20.11 -6.67 12.22
C ASP A 315 -20.24 -5.13 12.37
N ARG A 316 -19.27 -4.35 11.88
CA ARG A 316 -19.31 -2.87 11.89
C ARG A 316 -20.29 -2.28 10.87
N GLU A 317 -20.53 -2.96 9.77
CA GLU A 317 -21.49 -2.51 8.75
C GLU A 317 -22.95 -2.74 9.12
N LYS A 318 -23.21 -3.54 10.18
CA LYS A 318 -24.57 -3.83 10.67
C LYS A 318 -25.07 -2.85 11.72
N LYS A 319 -24.21 -1.92 12.16
CA LYS A 319 -24.53 -0.84 13.10
C LYS A 319 -24.67 0.49 12.36
#